data_774d0aaff1b82813654874ec4b970af4
#
_entry.id   774d0aaff1b82813654874ec4b970af4
#
_cell.length_a   1.000
_cell.length_b   1.000
_cell.length_c   1.000
_cell.angle_alpha   90.00
_cell.angle_beta   90.00
_cell.angle_gamma   90.00
#
_symmetry.space_group_name_H-M   'P 1'
#
loop_
_entity.id
_entity.type
_entity.pdbx_description
1 polymer ?
#
loop_
_entity_poly.entity_id
_entity_poly.type
_entity_poly.pdbx_seq_one_letter_code
_entity_poly.pdbx_strand_id
1 'polypeptide(L)'
;MPEPVFSRILLKLSGEVLANEHGFGIDPERVLYLAREIEPVYKSNVNIGLIIGAGNIFRGMEASAGGMDRVTGDYLGMLATIMNAIALQDALEKIGCETRTLSAINVTQIAEPYIRRRAIRHMEKGRIVIIAGGTGNPFFTTDSAAALRANELGSEILLKGTKVDGVYDKDPHKHTDAKKYNKLSYNKVMRDDLRVMDMTAITLCHENNIPIKVFNIKSSGDLIDIISGSNIGTIIGK
;
A
#
# COMPACT_ATOMS: atom_id res chain seq x y z
N MET A 1 1.26 -21.24 -13.21
CA MET A 1 1.00 -19.79 -13.17
C MET A 1 1.90 -19.13 -14.20
N PRO A 2 1.48 -18.03 -14.85
CA PRO A 2 2.37 -17.30 -15.75
C PRO A 2 3.60 -16.78 -14.96
N GLU A 3 4.73 -16.65 -15.66
CA GLU A 3 5.96 -16.16 -15.05
C GLU A 3 5.83 -14.69 -14.62
N PRO A 4 6.19 -14.32 -13.37
CA PRO A 4 6.09 -12.94 -12.92
C PRO A 4 7.09 -12.04 -13.66
N VAL A 5 6.65 -10.85 -14.06
CA VAL A 5 7.51 -9.83 -14.71
C VAL A 5 8.28 -8.96 -13.73
N PHE A 6 8.00 -9.12 -12.42
CA PHE A 6 8.68 -8.42 -11.34
C PHE A 6 9.23 -9.42 -10.32
N SER A 7 10.45 -9.20 -9.86
CA SER A 7 11.07 -10.01 -8.81
C SER A 7 10.82 -9.43 -7.41
N ARG A 8 10.58 -8.12 -7.31
CA ARG A 8 10.31 -7.43 -6.04
C ARG A 8 9.33 -6.28 -6.22
N ILE A 9 8.28 -6.28 -5.41
CA ILE A 9 7.23 -5.26 -5.42
C ILE A 9 7.04 -4.62 -4.05
N LEU A 10 6.51 -3.39 -4.04
CA LEU A 10 5.87 -2.84 -2.85
C LEU A 10 4.37 -2.66 -3.13
N LEU A 11 3.54 -3.32 -2.34
CA LEU A 11 2.09 -3.18 -2.38
C LEU A 11 1.63 -2.19 -1.31
N LYS A 12 0.99 -1.11 -1.72
CA LYS A 12 0.37 -0.14 -0.81
C LYS A 12 -1.14 -0.25 -0.86
N LEU A 13 -1.76 -0.39 0.28
CA LEU A 13 -3.21 -0.50 0.46
C LEU A 13 -3.77 0.59 1.37
N SER A 14 -5.00 1.04 1.09
CA SER A 14 -5.75 1.84 2.06
C SER A 14 -6.26 0.94 3.18
N GLY A 15 -6.23 1.40 4.44
CA GLY A 15 -6.84 0.67 5.55
C GLY A 15 -8.34 0.40 5.34
N GLU A 16 -9.01 1.24 4.57
CA GLU A 16 -10.43 1.08 4.24
C GLU A 16 -10.78 -0.24 3.52
N VAL A 17 -9.79 -0.95 2.97
CA VAL A 17 -10.03 -2.27 2.38
C VAL A 17 -10.31 -3.34 3.43
N LEU A 18 -9.92 -3.08 4.69
CA LEU A 18 -10.17 -3.97 5.85
C LEU A 18 -11.43 -3.60 6.62
N ALA A 19 -12.08 -2.47 6.29
CA ALA A 19 -13.28 -2.02 6.98
C ALA A 19 -14.49 -2.92 6.69
N ASN A 20 -15.39 -3.01 7.66
CA ASN A 20 -16.71 -3.59 7.49
C ASN A 20 -17.59 -2.77 6.52
N GLU A 21 -18.85 -3.17 6.34
CA GLU A 21 -19.83 -2.46 5.48
C GLU A 21 -20.10 -1.02 5.92
N HIS A 22 -19.93 -0.70 7.22
CA HIS A 22 -20.06 0.64 7.76
C HIS A 22 -18.80 1.51 7.57
N GLY A 23 -17.75 0.96 6.96
CA GLY A 23 -16.52 1.70 6.66
C GLY A 23 -15.56 1.86 7.85
N PHE A 24 -15.76 1.11 8.94
CA PHE A 24 -14.97 1.21 10.18
C PHE A 24 -14.49 -0.16 10.68
N GLY A 25 -13.39 -0.14 11.45
CA GLY A 25 -12.84 -1.32 12.13
C GLY A 25 -12.05 -2.26 11.23
N ILE A 26 -11.77 -3.44 11.77
CA ILE A 26 -11.08 -4.54 11.08
C ILE A 26 -12.06 -5.69 10.94
N ASP A 27 -12.50 -5.96 9.73
CA ASP A 27 -13.42 -7.04 9.39
C ASP A 27 -12.63 -8.32 9.05
N PRO A 28 -12.79 -9.42 9.80
CA PRO A 28 -12.04 -10.65 9.55
C PRO A 28 -12.24 -11.24 8.14
N GLU A 29 -13.44 -11.10 7.56
CA GLU A 29 -13.71 -11.60 6.21
C GLU A 29 -12.96 -10.77 5.16
N ARG A 30 -12.88 -9.46 5.34
CA ARG A 30 -12.12 -8.54 4.46
C ARG A 30 -10.62 -8.79 4.57
N VAL A 31 -10.13 -9.03 5.78
CA VAL A 31 -8.71 -9.39 6.02
C VAL A 31 -8.38 -10.71 5.32
N LEU A 32 -9.22 -11.74 5.47
CA LEU A 32 -9.04 -13.03 4.82
C LEU A 32 -9.13 -12.93 3.29
N TYR A 33 -10.09 -12.16 2.77
CA TYR A 33 -10.17 -11.88 1.33
C TYR A 33 -8.86 -11.28 0.81
N LEU A 34 -8.34 -10.26 1.48
CA LEU A 34 -7.09 -9.62 1.08
C LEU A 34 -5.90 -10.60 1.14
N ALA A 35 -5.83 -11.42 2.18
CA ALA A 35 -4.80 -12.45 2.29
C ALA A 35 -4.84 -13.43 1.11
N ARG A 36 -6.04 -13.85 0.68
CA ARG A 36 -6.25 -14.73 -0.50
C ARG A 36 -5.87 -14.07 -1.82
N GLU A 37 -6.03 -12.75 -1.96
CA GLU A 37 -5.56 -12.01 -3.15
C GLU A 37 -4.03 -11.90 -3.20
N ILE A 38 -3.36 -11.87 -2.05
CA ILE A 38 -1.90 -11.80 -1.95
C ILE A 38 -1.24 -13.19 -2.11
N GLU A 39 -1.90 -14.26 -1.68
CA GLU A 39 -1.38 -15.63 -1.68
C GLU A 39 -0.84 -16.09 -3.06
N PRO A 40 -1.53 -15.88 -4.21
CA PRO A 40 -1.01 -16.28 -5.51
C PRO A 40 0.31 -15.57 -5.87
N VAL A 41 0.46 -14.29 -5.51
CA VAL A 41 1.69 -13.54 -5.72
C VAL A 41 2.83 -14.08 -4.84
N TYR A 42 2.54 -14.42 -3.59
CA TYR A 42 3.50 -15.08 -2.70
C TYR A 42 3.98 -16.41 -3.28
N LYS A 43 3.05 -17.23 -3.79
CA LYS A 43 3.35 -18.54 -4.42
C LYS A 43 4.14 -18.42 -5.73
N SER A 44 4.15 -17.26 -6.37
CA SER A 44 4.96 -17.01 -7.58
C SER A 44 6.42 -16.63 -7.27
N ASN A 45 6.86 -16.70 -6.00
CA ASN A 45 8.20 -16.35 -5.53
C ASN A 45 8.61 -14.87 -5.73
N VAL A 46 7.64 -13.98 -5.83
CA VAL A 46 7.89 -12.53 -5.85
C VAL A 46 8.15 -12.04 -4.42
N ASN A 47 9.18 -11.23 -4.25
CA ASN A 47 9.46 -10.57 -2.97
C ASN A 47 8.44 -9.47 -2.70
N ILE A 48 7.63 -9.60 -1.66
CA ILE A 48 6.52 -8.70 -1.36
C ILE A 48 6.84 -7.85 -0.13
N GLY A 49 7.00 -6.53 -0.34
CA GLY A 49 6.83 -5.51 0.69
C GLY A 49 5.39 -5.01 0.69
N LEU A 50 4.81 -4.78 1.87
CA LEU A 50 3.43 -4.35 1.99
C LEU A 50 3.31 -3.20 2.98
N ILE A 51 2.55 -2.18 2.64
CA ILE A 51 2.16 -1.09 3.53
C ILE A 51 0.64 -0.96 3.50
N ILE A 52 0.04 -0.88 4.69
CA ILE A 52 -1.40 -0.67 4.82
C ILE A 52 -1.68 0.60 5.63
N GLY A 53 -2.60 1.43 5.14
CA GLY A 53 -3.05 2.64 5.82
C GLY A 53 -3.96 2.34 7.00
N ALA A 54 -4.43 3.40 7.67
CA ALA A 54 -5.22 3.34 8.90
C ALA A 54 -6.64 3.89 8.79
N GLY A 55 -7.09 4.28 7.59
CA GLY A 55 -8.35 5.01 7.40
C GLY A 55 -9.63 4.28 7.84
N ASN A 56 -9.54 2.98 8.13
CA ASN A 56 -10.62 2.18 8.74
C ASN A 56 -10.71 2.30 10.26
N ILE A 57 -9.66 2.79 10.92
CA ILE A 57 -9.59 2.90 12.39
C ILE A 57 -9.48 4.35 12.82
N PHE A 58 -8.59 5.12 12.18
CA PHE A 58 -8.29 6.48 12.58
C PHE A 58 -7.89 7.34 11.37
N ARG A 59 -8.47 8.55 11.29
CA ARG A 59 -8.20 9.56 10.26
C ARG A 59 -7.65 10.83 10.90
N GLY A 60 -6.32 10.98 10.90
CA GLY A 60 -5.63 12.06 11.59
C GLY A 60 -6.07 13.47 11.13
N MET A 61 -6.31 13.67 9.82
CA MET A 61 -6.77 14.97 9.31
C MET A 61 -8.17 15.35 9.80
N GLU A 62 -9.11 14.39 9.87
CA GLU A 62 -10.45 14.62 10.41
C GLU A 62 -10.40 14.92 11.92
N ALA A 63 -9.56 14.20 12.67
CA ALA A 63 -9.34 14.43 14.09
C ALA A 63 -8.69 15.80 14.36
N SER A 64 -7.74 16.24 13.54
CA SER A 64 -7.13 17.57 13.64
C SER A 64 -8.12 18.68 13.32
N ALA A 65 -9.03 18.50 12.36
CA ALA A 65 -10.12 19.42 12.10
C ALA A 65 -11.07 19.54 13.31
N GLY A 66 -11.18 18.48 14.12
CA GLY A 66 -11.93 18.46 15.40
C GLY A 66 -11.16 19.04 16.59
N GLY A 67 -9.97 19.62 16.41
CA GLY A 67 -9.18 20.28 17.46
C GLY A 67 -8.07 19.43 18.08
N MET A 68 -7.85 18.19 17.61
CA MET A 68 -6.72 17.37 18.04
C MET A 68 -5.41 17.94 17.49
N ASP A 69 -4.37 17.92 18.29
CA ASP A 69 -3.01 18.23 17.81
C ASP A 69 -2.60 17.30 16.65
N ARG A 70 -2.05 17.88 15.59
CA ARG A 70 -1.67 17.17 14.36
C ARG A 70 -0.66 16.06 14.61
N VAL A 71 0.36 16.31 15.43
CA VAL A 71 1.41 15.33 15.75
C VAL A 71 0.80 14.14 16.50
N THR A 72 -0.07 14.42 17.46
CA THR A 72 -0.81 13.40 18.22
C THR A 72 -1.68 12.56 17.28
N GLY A 73 -2.42 13.20 16.38
CA GLY A 73 -3.26 12.52 15.39
C GLY A 73 -2.45 11.61 14.45
N ASP A 74 -1.29 12.07 14.00
CA ASP A 74 -0.41 11.29 13.13
C ASP A 74 0.17 10.06 13.87
N TYR A 75 0.54 10.17 15.16
CA TYR A 75 0.96 9.01 15.95
C TYR A 75 -0.18 8.01 16.18
N LEU A 76 -1.40 8.46 16.42
CA LEU A 76 -2.56 7.55 16.50
C LEU A 76 -2.79 6.83 15.18
N GLY A 77 -2.65 7.52 14.04
CA GLY A 77 -2.66 6.90 12.72
C GLY A 77 -1.58 5.85 12.53
N MET A 78 -0.34 6.12 13.00
CA MET A 78 0.75 5.14 12.95
C MET A 78 0.44 3.89 13.78
N LEU A 79 -0.09 4.04 15.00
CA LEU A 79 -0.54 2.91 15.84
C LEU A 79 -1.64 2.11 15.15
N ALA A 80 -2.60 2.77 14.53
CA ALA A 80 -3.69 2.11 13.81
C ALA A 80 -3.17 1.32 12.58
N THR A 81 -2.09 1.77 11.89
CA THR A 81 -1.45 0.96 10.85
C THR A 81 -0.84 -0.33 11.41
N ILE A 82 -0.32 -0.31 12.65
CA ILE A 82 0.24 -1.50 13.29
C ILE A 82 -0.86 -2.52 13.58
N MET A 83 -2.03 -2.08 14.06
CA MET A 83 -3.19 -2.95 14.26
C MET A 83 -3.59 -3.66 12.96
N ASN A 84 -3.72 -2.92 11.86
CA ASN A 84 -4.03 -3.49 10.54
C ASN A 84 -2.96 -4.48 10.06
N ALA A 85 -1.68 -4.15 10.26
CA ALA A 85 -0.56 -5.01 9.86
C ALA A 85 -0.56 -6.35 10.58
N ILE A 86 -0.82 -6.35 11.89
CA ILE A 86 -0.88 -7.58 12.71
C ILE A 86 -2.07 -8.44 12.32
N ALA A 87 -3.25 -7.83 12.09
CA ALA A 87 -4.42 -8.56 11.64
C ALA A 87 -4.19 -9.22 10.27
N LEU A 88 -3.53 -8.53 9.34
CA LEU A 88 -3.20 -9.09 8.03
C LEU A 88 -2.10 -10.15 8.11
N GLN A 89 -1.09 -9.98 8.96
CA GLN A 89 -0.08 -11.02 9.21
C GLN A 89 -0.72 -12.31 9.70
N ASP A 90 -1.59 -12.25 10.71
CA ASP A 90 -2.29 -13.43 11.24
C ASP A 90 -3.08 -14.17 10.15
N ALA A 91 -3.80 -13.45 9.29
CA ALA A 91 -4.55 -14.04 8.20
C ALA A 91 -3.65 -14.67 7.13
N LEU A 92 -2.55 -14.02 6.76
CA LEU A 92 -1.57 -14.55 5.79
C LEU A 92 -0.89 -15.82 6.33
N GLU A 93 -0.47 -15.82 7.59
CA GLU A 93 0.19 -16.99 8.20
C GLU A 93 -0.80 -18.16 8.34
N LYS A 94 -2.09 -17.93 8.63
CA LYS A 94 -3.13 -18.97 8.66
C LYS A 94 -3.35 -19.69 7.32
N ILE A 95 -3.07 -19.02 6.20
CA ILE A 95 -3.15 -19.62 4.85
C ILE A 95 -1.78 -20.07 4.31
N GLY A 96 -0.75 -20.11 5.16
CA GLY A 96 0.58 -20.64 4.83
C GLY A 96 1.54 -19.65 4.19
N CYS A 97 1.25 -18.34 4.21
CA CYS A 97 2.16 -17.30 3.73
C CYS A 97 3.04 -16.82 4.88
N GLU A 98 4.32 -17.23 4.93
CA GLU A 98 5.24 -16.71 5.96
C GLU A 98 5.34 -15.20 5.90
N THR A 99 5.02 -14.51 7.01
CA THR A 99 4.92 -13.05 7.05
C THR A 99 5.66 -12.50 8.26
N ARG A 100 6.23 -11.28 8.14
CA ARG A 100 6.82 -10.54 9.25
C ARG A 100 6.36 -9.09 9.22
N THR A 101 5.88 -8.61 10.35
CA THR A 101 5.55 -7.19 10.55
C THR A 101 6.75 -6.47 11.16
N LEU A 102 7.18 -5.39 10.49
CA LEU A 102 8.20 -4.48 10.96
C LEU A 102 7.58 -3.10 11.17
N SER A 103 7.91 -2.43 12.27
CA SER A 103 7.34 -1.12 12.61
C SER A 103 8.39 -0.01 12.60
N ALA A 104 8.03 1.14 12.01
CA ALA A 104 8.86 2.34 12.01
C ALA A 104 8.88 3.06 13.38
N ILE A 105 7.91 2.77 14.25
CA ILE A 105 7.91 3.19 15.66
C ILE A 105 8.11 1.97 16.57
N ASN A 106 8.74 2.15 17.73
CA ASN A 106 9.10 1.05 18.61
C ASN A 106 7.88 0.45 19.31
N VAL A 107 7.56 -0.80 18.97
CA VAL A 107 6.52 -1.62 19.59
C VAL A 107 7.02 -3.08 19.67
N THR A 108 8.19 -3.27 20.23
CA THR A 108 9.00 -4.50 20.14
C THR A 108 8.33 -5.77 20.65
N GLN A 109 7.29 -5.64 21.48
CA GLN A 109 6.51 -6.79 21.98
C GLN A 109 5.60 -7.40 20.89
N ILE A 110 5.27 -6.66 19.85
CA ILE A 110 4.27 -7.05 18.83
C ILE A 110 4.80 -6.98 17.39
N ALA A 111 5.79 -6.16 17.10
CA ALA A 111 6.40 -6.04 15.77
C ALA A 111 7.90 -5.81 15.87
N GLU A 112 8.65 -6.31 14.89
CA GLU A 112 10.09 -6.05 14.85
C GLU A 112 10.36 -4.58 14.51
N PRO A 113 11.41 -3.94 15.08
CA PRO A 113 11.84 -2.62 14.63
C PRO A 113 12.22 -2.66 13.14
N TYR A 114 11.72 -1.67 12.38
CA TYR A 114 12.08 -1.57 10.97
C TYR A 114 13.56 -1.22 10.82
N ILE A 115 14.31 -2.15 10.29
CA ILE A 115 15.71 -1.98 9.85
C ILE A 115 15.77 -2.47 8.41
N ARG A 116 16.16 -1.60 7.46
CA ARG A 116 16.19 -1.90 6.02
C ARG A 116 16.81 -3.27 5.70
N ARG A 117 18.01 -3.55 6.26
CA ARG A 117 18.71 -4.83 6.01
C ARG A 117 17.94 -6.04 6.54
N ARG A 118 17.21 -5.88 7.65
CA ARG A 118 16.37 -6.95 8.21
C ARG A 118 15.16 -7.21 7.31
N ALA A 119 14.50 -6.16 6.82
CA ALA A 119 13.40 -6.29 5.88
C ALA A 119 13.84 -7.03 4.60
N ILE A 120 14.96 -6.63 4.00
CA ILE A 120 15.54 -7.32 2.82
C ILE A 120 15.83 -8.79 3.15
N ARG A 121 16.44 -9.08 4.32
CA ARG A 121 16.74 -10.46 4.72
C ARG A 121 15.50 -11.34 4.89
N HIS A 122 14.38 -10.76 5.35
CA HIS A 122 13.11 -11.49 5.39
C HIS A 122 12.60 -11.79 3.98
N MET A 123 12.63 -10.81 3.07
CA MET A 123 12.23 -11.00 1.67
C MET A 123 13.07 -12.07 0.96
N GLU A 124 14.39 -12.06 1.15
CA GLU A 124 15.32 -13.07 0.61
C GLU A 124 15.04 -14.49 1.13
N LYS A 125 14.40 -14.60 2.31
CA LYS A 125 13.93 -15.89 2.86
C LYS A 125 12.52 -16.26 2.38
N GLY A 126 11.99 -15.56 1.38
CA GLY A 126 10.66 -15.79 0.83
C GLY A 126 9.51 -15.34 1.73
N ARG A 127 9.75 -14.43 2.69
CA ARG A 127 8.71 -13.92 3.59
C ARG A 127 8.08 -12.65 3.06
N ILE A 128 6.78 -12.52 3.23
CA ILE A 128 6.09 -11.23 3.07
C ILE A 128 6.53 -10.30 4.20
N VAL A 129 6.88 -9.06 3.87
CA VAL A 129 7.26 -8.04 4.86
C VAL A 129 6.20 -6.96 4.91
N ILE A 130 5.43 -6.89 6.00
CA ILE A 130 4.49 -5.79 6.25
C ILE A 130 5.22 -4.70 7.02
N ILE A 131 5.19 -3.47 6.52
CA ILE A 131 5.83 -2.32 7.16
C ILE A 131 4.74 -1.40 7.70
N ALA A 132 4.71 -1.24 9.02
CA ALA A 132 3.75 -0.45 9.76
C ALA A 132 4.41 0.78 10.41
N GLY A 133 3.60 1.67 11.00
CA GLY A 133 4.09 2.90 11.63
C GLY A 133 4.47 4.00 10.62
N GLY A 134 4.03 3.87 9.36
CA GLY A 134 4.28 4.88 8.33
C GLY A 134 5.77 5.13 8.07
N THR A 135 6.17 6.41 8.07
CA THR A 135 7.60 6.81 8.03
C THR A 135 8.25 6.77 9.42
N GLY A 136 7.47 6.67 10.49
CA GLY A 136 7.90 6.90 11.87
C GLY A 136 7.89 8.38 12.28
N ASN A 137 7.55 9.29 11.36
CA ASN A 137 7.54 10.74 11.59
C ASN A 137 6.15 11.31 11.28
N PRO A 138 5.66 12.28 12.09
CA PRO A 138 4.47 13.05 11.78
C PRO A 138 4.58 13.80 10.45
N PHE A 139 3.47 14.32 9.95
CA PHE A 139 3.29 15.09 8.72
C PHE A 139 3.42 14.30 7.40
N PHE A 140 3.71 13.02 7.44
CA PHE A 140 3.76 12.15 6.26
C PHE A 140 2.56 11.22 6.20
N THR A 141 2.12 10.90 4.99
CA THR A 141 1.06 9.92 4.76
C THR A 141 1.62 8.51 4.57
N THR A 142 0.74 7.52 4.48
CA THR A 142 1.14 6.16 4.11
C THR A 142 1.55 6.05 2.63
N ASP A 143 1.17 6.99 1.76
CA ASP A 143 1.65 7.06 0.38
C ASP A 143 3.12 7.48 0.35
N SER A 144 3.49 8.53 1.11
CA SER A 144 4.90 8.92 1.31
C SER A 144 5.74 7.78 1.90
N ALA A 145 5.19 7.06 2.90
CA ALA A 145 5.86 5.90 3.47
C ALA A 145 6.07 4.81 2.42
N ALA A 146 5.07 4.52 1.58
CA ALA A 146 5.17 3.51 0.53
C ALA A 146 6.25 3.85 -0.50
N ALA A 147 6.32 5.11 -0.96
CA ALA A 147 7.36 5.57 -1.87
C ALA A 147 8.76 5.44 -1.24
N LEU A 148 8.92 5.85 0.03
CA LEU A 148 10.18 5.72 0.77
C LEU A 148 10.62 4.25 0.88
N ARG A 149 9.72 3.35 1.29
CA ARG A 149 10.05 1.92 1.46
C ARG A 149 10.28 1.21 0.14
N ALA A 150 9.57 1.59 -0.94
CA ALA A 150 9.83 1.06 -2.28
C ALA A 150 11.28 1.32 -2.69
N ASN A 151 11.77 2.54 -2.47
CA ASN A 151 13.16 2.92 -2.73
C ASN A 151 14.14 2.15 -1.85
N GLU A 152 13.92 2.14 -0.54
CA GLU A 152 14.82 1.47 0.42
C GLU A 152 14.95 -0.03 0.17
N LEU A 153 13.86 -0.69 -0.21
CA LEU A 153 13.83 -2.12 -0.46
C LEU A 153 14.28 -2.49 -1.88
N GLY A 154 14.46 -1.50 -2.77
CA GLY A 154 14.79 -1.74 -4.17
C GLY A 154 13.65 -2.43 -4.92
N SER A 155 12.39 -1.99 -4.68
CA SER A 155 11.23 -2.49 -5.39
C SER A 155 11.23 -2.01 -6.84
N GLU A 156 10.88 -2.88 -7.76
CA GLU A 156 10.82 -2.57 -9.20
C GLU A 156 9.57 -1.77 -9.56
N ILE A 157 8.54 -1.88 -8.74
CA ILE A 157 7.26 -1.19 -8.90
C ILE A 157 6.58 -0.94 -7.56
N LEU A 158 5.87 0.18 -7.44
CA LEU A 158 4.94 0.48 -6.37
C LEU A 158 3.52 0.23 -6.86
N LEU A 159 2.85 -0.78 -6.30
CA LEU A 159 1.46 -1.11 -6.60
C LEU A 159 0.55 -0.42 -5.60
N LYS A 160 -0.33 0.48 -6.06
CA LYS A 160 -1.34 1.14 -5.24
C LYS A 160 -2.69 0.49 -5.46
N GLY A 161 -3.09 -0.38 -4.53
CA GLY A 161 -4.43 -0.96 -4.48
C GLY A 161 -5.43 0.03 -3.88
N THR A 162 -6.46 0.38 -4.66
CA THR A 162 -7.50 1.36 -4.33
C THR A 162 -8.89 0.77 -4.49
N LYS A 163 -9.94 1.61 -4.33
CA LYS A 163 -11.35 1.25 -4.64
C LYS A 163 -11.73 1.56 -6.10
N VAL A 164 -10.84 2.24 -6.85
CA VAL A 164 -11.04 2.59 -8.26
C VAL A 164 -10.04 1.84 -9.12
N ASP A 165 -10.40 1.59 -10.36
CA ASP A 165 -9.65 0.74 -11.29
C ASP A 165 -8.53 1.47 -12.04
N GLY A 166 -8.19 2.69 -11.64
CA GLY A 166 -7.11 3.48 -12.24
C GLY A 166 -7.20 4.97 -11.90
N VAL A 167 -6.45 5.77 -12.65
CA VAL A 167 -6.44 7.24 -12.55
C VAL A 167 -7.31 7.84 -13.64
N TYR A 168 -8.11 8.84 -13.28
CA TYR A 168 -9.03 9.54 -14.16
C TYR A 168 -8.69 11.02 -14.25
N ASP A 169 -9.15 11.67 -15.31
CA ASP A 169 -9.04 13.12 -15.50
C ASP A 169 -9.90 13.92 -14.50
N LYS A 170 -10.94 13.30 -13.95
CA LYS A 170 -11.83 13.83 -12.91
C LYS A 170 -12.46 12.68 -12.12
N ASP A 171 -13.12 12.99 -11.01
CA ASP A 171 -13.71 11.99 -10.13
C ASP A 171 -14.80 11.15 -10.85
N PRO A 172 -14.59 9.84 -11.10
CA PRO A 172 -15.54 9.01 -11.82
C PRO A 172 -16.85 8.76 -11.06
N HIS A 173 -16.87 8.97 -9.72
CA HIS A 173 -18.09 8.86 -8.93
C HIS A 173 -19.01 10.10 -9.07
N LYS A 174 -18.45 11.24 -9.50
CA LYS A 174 -19.18 12.49 -9.68
C LYS A 174 -19.46 12.82 -11.15
N HIS A 175 -18.66 12.25 -12.06
CA HIS A 175 -18.68 12.58 -13.49
C HIS A 175 -18.73 11.30 -14.31
N THR A 176 -19.87 11.05 -14.96
CA THR A 176 -20.07 9.87 -15.82
C THR A 176 -19.24 9.89 -17.10
N ASP A 177 -18.73 11.07 -17.50
CA ASP A 177 -17.86 11.29 -18.64
C ASP A 177 -16.35 11.32 -18.27
N ALA A 178 -16.00 10.92 -17.05
CA ALA A 178 -14.61 10.79 -16.59
C ALA A 178 -13.84 9.76 -17.46
N LYS A 179 -12.66 10.16 -17.92
CA LYS A 179 -11.81 9.32 -18.78
C LYS A 179 -10.64 8.74 -17.98
N LYS A 180 -10.54 7.41 -18.01
CA LYS A 180 -9.42 6.70 -17.40
C LYS A 180 -8.16 6.83 -18.25
N TYR A 181 -7.03 7.04 -17.59
CA TYR A 181 -5.72 6.97 -18.22
C TYR A 181 -5.16 5.55 -18.13
N ASN A 182 -4.62 5.02 -19.23
CA ASN A 182 -3.86 3.77 -19.20
C ASN A 182 -2.41 4.01 -18.77
N LYS A 183 -1.82 5.13 -19.21
CA LYS A 183 -0.45 5.54 -18.89
C LYS A 183 -0.39 7.05 -18.63
N LEU A 184 0.40 7.44 -17.64
CA LEU A 184 0.69 8.82 -17.27
C LEU A 184 2.20 9.00 -17.04
N SER A 185 2.72 10.18 -17.35
CA SER A 185 4.04 10.58 -16.87
C SER A 185 3.91 11.24 -15.48
N TYR A 186 4.96 11.17 -14.67
CA TYR A 186 5.03 11.90 -13.39
C TYR A 186 4.78 13.41 -13.58
N ASN A 187 5.39 14.01 -14.62
CA ASN A 187 5.20 15.43 -14.92
C ASN A 187 3.74 15.78 -15.20
N LYS A 188 2.99 14.90 -15.89
CA LYS A 188 1.56 15.12 -16.11
C LYS A 188 0.77 15.02 -14.81
N VAL A 189 1.07 14.05 -13.95
CA VAL A 189 0.43 13.91 -12.64
C VAL A 189 0.65 15.17 -11.79
N MET A 190 1.87 15.69 -11.75
CA MET A 190 2.23 16.88 -10.97
C MET A 190 1.59 18.16 -11.55
N ARG A 191 1.68 18.35 -12.89
CA ARG A 191 1.16 19.54 -13.55
C ARG A 191 -0.35 19.66 -13.46
N ASP A 192 -1.05 18.54 -13.64
CA ASP A 192 -2.52 18.49 -13.70
C ASP A 192 -3.13 18.25 -12.31
N ASP A 193 -2.32 18.25 -11.24
CA ASP A 193 -2.70 17.98 -9.82
C ASP A 193 -3.59 16.72 -9.67
N LEU A 194 -3.26 15.65 -10.39
CA LEU A 194 -4.01 14.41 -10.33
C LEU A 194 -3.78 13.75 -8.96
N ARG A 195 -4.84 13.64 -8.17
CA ARG A 195 -4.80 13.14 -6.79
C ARG A 195 -4.61 11.62 -6.68
N VAL A 196 -3.54 11.14 -7.28
CA VAL A 196 -3.18 9.70 -7.25
C VAL A 196 -2.57 9.33 -5.90
N MET A 197 -1.58 10.10 -5.48
CA MET A 197 -0.85 10.00 -4.21
C MET A 197 -0.54 11.42 -3.74
N ASP A 198 -0.04 11.57 -2.50
CA ASP A 198 0.49 12.88 -2.11
C ASP A 198 1.73 13.25 -2.95
N MET A 199 1.98 14.56 -3.09
CA MET A 199 3.03 15.07 -3.96
C MET A 199 4.42 14.60 -3.54
N THR A 200 4.65 14.41 -2.23
CA THR A 200 5.91 13.87 -1.69
C THR A 200 6.18 12.47 -2.23
N ALA A 201 5.16 11.61 -2.23
CA ALA A 201 5.27 10.26 -2.76
C ALA A 201 5.54 10.26 -4.27
N ILE A 202 4.82 11.09 -5.04
CA ILE A 202 5.01 11.21 -6.49
C ILE A 202 6.43 11.69 -6.81
N THR A 203 6.92 12.74 -6.13
CA THR A 203 8.27 13.28 -6.33
C THR A 203 9.33 12.23 -6.02
N LEU A 204 9.19 11.52 -4.89
CA LEU A 204 10.16 10.51 -4.48
C LEU A 204 10.23 9.33 -5.48
N CYS A 205 9.09 8.89 -6.00
CA CYS A 205 9.06 7.86 -7.04
C CYS A 205 9.63 8.37 -8.37
N HIS A 206 9.35 9.63 -8.74
CA HIS A 206 9.89 10.26 -9.96
C HIS A 206 11.42 10.35 -9.94
N GLU A 207 12.00 10.90 -8.86
CA GLU A 207 13.45 11.06 -8.73
C GLU A 207 14.21 9.73 -8.77
N ASN A 208 13.60 8.67 -8.24
CA ASN A 208 14.21 7.35 -8.16
C ASN A 208 13.73 6.37 -9.25
N ASN A 209 12.90 6.84 -10.20
CA ASN A 209 12.38 6.06 -11.32
C ASN A 209 11.61 4.79 -10.90
N ILE A 210 10.88 4.83 -9.79
CA ILE A 210 10.01 3.73 -9.34
C ILE A 210 8.63 3.89 -10.00
N PRO A 211 8.24 3.08 -10.98
CA PRO A 211 6.91 3.16 -11.57
C PRO A 211 5.82 2.88 -10.55
N ILE A 212 4.69 3.57 -10.69
CA ILE A 212 3.52 3.39 -9.82
C ILE A 212 2.40 2.79 -10.66
N LYS A 213 1.78 1.70 -10.19
CA LYS A 213 0.59 1.11 -10.82
C LYS A 213 -0.60 1.29 -9.89
N VAL A 214 -1.65 1.96 -10.37
CA VAL A 214 -2.91 2.15 -9.63
C VAL A 214 -3.95 1.19 -10.17
N PHE A 215 -4.58 0.42 -9.29
CA PHE A 215 -5.56 -0.61 -9.67
C PHE A 215 -6.60 -0.85 -8.57
N ASN A 216 -7.68 -1.56 -8.91
CA ASN A 216 -8.72 -1.90 -7.95
C ASN A 216 -8.41 -3.22 -7.22
N ILE A 217 -8.07 -3.14 -5.92
CA ILE A 217 -7.78 -4.34 -5.11
C ILE A 217 -9.01 -5.18 -4.79
N LYS A 218 -10.21 -4.67 -5.06
CA LYS A 218 -11.46 -5.43 -4.87
C LYS A 218 -11.81 -6.32 -6.06
N SER A 219 -11.14 -6.16 -7.19
CA SER A 219 -11.29 -7.04 -8.35
C SER A 219 -10.41 -8.26 -8.13
N SER A 220 -11.05 -9.42 -7.92
CA SER A 220 -10.31 -10.66 -7.64
C SER A 220 -9.44 -11.06 -8.83
N GLY A 221 -8.19 -11.42 -8.54
CA GLY A 221 -7.20 -11.82 -9.51
C GLY A 221 -6.41 -10.67 -10.17
N ASP A 222 -6.87 -9.42 -10.09
CA ASP A 222 -6.16 -8.28 -10.72
C ASP A 222 -4.70 -8.20 -10.26
N LEU A 223 -4.43 -8.47 -8.97
CA LEU A 223 -3.08 -8.36 -8.42
C LEU A 223 -2.11 -9.35 -9.08
N ILE A 224 -2.47 -10.61 -9.18
CA ILE A 224 -1.62 -11.63 -9.83
C ILE A 224 -1.51 -11.40 -11.34
N ASP A 225 -2.56 -10.92 -11.99
CA ASP A 225 -2.55 -10.60 -13.41
C ASP A 225 -1.59 -9.43 -13.71
N ILE A 226 -1.56 -8.40 -12.86
CA ILE A 226 -0.59 -7.29 -12.95
C ILE A 226 0.84 -7.82 -12.80
N ILE A 227 1.08 -8.69 -11.82
CA ILE A 227 2.38 -9.32 -11.61
C ILE A 227 2.82 -10.16 -12.82
N SER A 228 1.87 -10.72 -13.54
CA SER A 228 2.08 -11.49 -14.77
C SER A 228 2.17 -10.63 -16.03
N GLY A 229 2.19 -9.31 -15.91
CA GLY A 229 2.39 -8.36 -17.02
C GLY A 229 1.13 -7.78 -17.65
N SER A 230 -0.05 -7.98 -17.04
CA SER A 230 -1.30 -7.40 -17.54
C SER A 230 -1.30 -5.86 -17.48
N ASN A 231 -2.03 -5.25 -18.43
CA ASN A 231 -2.22 -3.80 -18.51
C ASN A 231 -3.38 -3.26 -17.64
N ILE A 232 -3.85 -4.04 -16.66
CA ILE A 232 -4.90 -3.61 -15.72
C ILE A 232 -4.45 -2.33 -14.99
N GLY A 233 -5.39 -1.40 -14.77
CA GLY A 233 -5.14 -0.16 -14.03
C GLY A 233 -4.46 0.94 -14.86
N THR A 234 -3.83 1.88 -14.16
CA THR A 234 -3.05 2.98 -14.74
C THR A 234 -1.59 2.87 -14.31
N ILE A 235 -0.67 2.90 -15.27
CA ILE A 235 0.77 2.97 -14.97
C ILE A 235 1.26 4.42 -15.01
N ILE A 236 2.02 4.83 -13.99
CA ILE A 236 2.67 6.13 -13.91
C ILE A 236 4.18 5.89 -13.94
N GLY A 237 4.85 6.53 -14.86
CA GLY A 237 6.28 6.34 -15.05
C GLY A 237 6.86 7.40 -16.00
N LYS A 238 8.02 7.11 -16.57
CA LYS A 238 8.64 7.93 -17.62
C LYS A 238 7.90 7.82 -18.95
#